data_37323e0d37573614c1ca6dc10f2d7806
#
_entry.id   37323e0d37573614c1ca6dc10f2d7806
#
_cell.length_a   1.000
_cell.length_b   1.000
_cell.length_c   1.000
_cell.angle_alpha   90.00
_cell.angle_beta   90.00
_cell.angle_gamma   90.00
#
_symmetry.space_group_name_H-M   'P 1'
#
loop_
_entity.id
_entity.type
_entity.pdbx_description
1 polymer ?
#
loop_
_entity_poly.entity_id
_entity_poly.type
_entity_poly.pdbx_seq_one_letter_code
_entity_poly.pdbx_strand_id
1 'polypeptide(L)'
;IDAGIEAVVICGTTGESATLSDCEKLELFRRAKAYAGDSCLIIAGTGSNCTEHAAALSRAAEGAGADALLIVTPYYNKATPEGLLAHYSAVAGAVHIPVIAYNVPSRTGVDIPVEVYTRLSRIPNLAGVKEASSSISKIAKLCAACPDFPVWSGNDDQAVAVMSLGGQGVISVLSNVAPVETQAMAQAGKSYGEILQHYYPGTEMVKYVEKFTNE
;
A
#
# COMPACT_ATOMS: atom_id res chain seq x y z
N ILE A 1 4.90 7.88 -16.86
CA ILE A 1 4.29 7.01 -17.89
C ILE A 1 5.38 6.49 -18.81
N ASP A 2 6.18 7.35 -19.45
CA ASP A 2 7.21 6.96 -20.43
C ASP A 2 8.28 6.01 -19.87
N ALA A 3 8.47 6.00 -18.56
CA ALA A 3 9.37 5.08 -17.85
C ALA A 3 8.74 3.68 -17.58
N GLY A 4 7.51 3.44 -18.01
CA GLY A 4 6.80 2.18 -17.79
C GLY A 4 6.23 2.01 -16.38
N ILE A 5 6.03 3.10 -15.63
CA ILE A 5 5.41 3.07 -14.30
C ILE A 5 3.94 2.62 -14.46
N GLU A 6 3.56 1.58 -13.72
CA GLU A 6 2.23 0.94 -13.83
C GLU A 6 1.12 1.77 -13.16
N ALA A 7 1.46 2.45 -12.06
CA ALA A 7 0.49 3.23 -11.27
C ALA A 7 1.14 4.44 -10.61
N VAL A 8 0.38 5.52 -10.44
CA VAL A 8 0.81 6.73 -9.71
C VAL A 8 -0.15 7.01 -8.57
N VAL A 9 0.40 7.26 -7.37
CA VAL A 9 -0.38 7.70 -6.21
C VAL A 9 -0.52 9.22 -6.23
N ILE A 10 -1.74 9.70 -6.36
CA ILE A 10 -2.08 11.13 -6.28
C ILE A 10 -2.56 11.46 -4.87
N CYS A 11 -2.11 12.56 -4.31
CA CYS A 11 -2.40 12.98 -2.93
C CYS A 11 -1.96 11.91 -1.89
N GLY A 12 -0.81 11.25 -2.11
CA GLY A 12 -0.11 10.52 -1.07
C GLY A 12 0.57 11.49 -0.09
N THR A 13 1.25 10.95 0.94
CA THR A 13 1.98 11.76 1.94
C THR A 13 3.05 12.66 1.29
N THR A 14 3.80 12.13 0.33
CA THR A 14 4.81 12.88 -0.43
C THR A 14 4.20 14.00 -1.27
N GLY A 15 2.95 13.84 -1.72
CA GLY A 15 2.17 14.86 -2.41
C GLY A 15 1.45 15.83 -1.48
N GLU A 16 1.88 15.94 -0.22
CA GLU A 16 1.40 16.92 0.78
C GLU A 16 -0.12 16.93 0.98
N SER A 17 -0.77 15.76 0.88
CA SER A 17 -2.24 15.60 0.94
C SER A 17 -2.89 16.25 2.17
N ALA A 18 -2.15 16.35 3.29
CA ALA A 18 -2.67 16.95 4.52
C ALA A 18 -2.92 18.47 4.41
N THR A 19 -2.28 19.15 3.46
CA THR A 19 -2.40 20.60 3.25
C THR A 19 -3.38 20.97 2.13
N LEU A 20 -3.91 19.96 1.42
CA LEU A 20 -4.87 20.14 0.33
C LEU A 20 -6.30 20.01 0.82
N SER A 21 -7.17 20.89 0.36
CA SER A 21 -8.62 20.73 0.51
C SER A 21 -9.15 19.55 -0.32
N ASP A 22 -10.32 19.04 0.03
CA ASP A 22 -10.95 17.95 -0.73
C ASP A 22 -11.26 18.35 -2.18
N CYS A 23 -11.62 19.61 -2.41
CA CYS A 23 -11.85 20.13 -3.77
C CYS A 23 -10.59 20.08 -4.62
N GLU A 24 -9.43 20.47 -4.06
CA GLU A 24 -8.13 20.39 -4.74
C GLU A 24 -7.74 18.94 -5.03
N LYS A 25 -7.93 18.03 -4.06
CA LYS A 25 -7.67 16.60 -4.26
C LYS A 25 -8.50 16.02 -5.40
N LEU A 26 -9.79 16.30 -5.42
CA LEU A 26 -10.69 15.82 -6.47
C LEU A 26 -10.31 16.37 -7.86
N GLU A 27 -9.90 17.61 -7.93
CA GLU A 27 -9.41 18.20 -9.18
C GLU A 27 -8.11 17.53 -9.64
N LEU A 28 -7.17 17.24 -8.72
CA LEU A 28 -5.95 16.53 -9.02
C LEU A 28 -6.23 15.10 -9.52
N PHE A 29 -7.18 14.38 -8.93
CA PHE A 29 -7.55 13.04 -9.39
C PHE A 29 -8.10 13.09 -10.82
N ARG A 30 -9.02 14.01 -11.14
CA ARG A 30 -9.57 14.18 -12.48
C ARG A 30 -8.51 14.51 -13.51
N ARG A 31 -7.61 15.47 -13.20
CA ARG A 31 -6.52 15.87 -14.10
C ARG A 31 -5.54 14.73 -14.32
N ALA A 32 -5.15 14.02 -13.27
CA ALA A 32 -4.26 12.89 -13.38
C ALA A 32 -4.85 11.79 -14.26
N LYS A 33 -6.13 11.44 -14.07
CA LYS A 33 -6.82 10.45 -14.91
C LYS A 33 -6.97 10.92 -16.37
N ALA A 34 -7.32 12.17 -16.58
CA ALA A 34 -7.43 12.74 -17.92
C ALA A 34 -6.08 12.75 -18.66
N TYR A 35 -4.97 12.96 -17.93
CA TYR A 35 -3.62 12.92 -18.53
C TYR A 35 -3.13 11.49 -18.77
N ALA A 36 -3.34 10.58 -17.82
CA ALA A 36 -2.87 9.21 -17.88
C ALA A 36 -3.70 8.32 -18.84
N GLY A 37 -4.99 8.61 -18.98
CA GLY A 37 -5.90 7.73 -19.72
C GLY A 37 -5.86 6.31 -19.19
N ASP A 38 -5.60 5.35 -20.09
CA ASP A 38 -5.44 3.93 -19.76
C ASP A 38 -3.96 3.51 -19.66
N SER A 39 -3.02 4.45 -19.84
CA SER A 39 -1.58 4.15 -19.85
C SER A 39 -0.99 3.96 -18.46
N CYS A 40 -1.66 4.43 -17.42
CA CYS A 40 -1.18 4.34 -16.04
C CYS A 40 -2.38 4.40 -15.07
N LEU A 41 -2.39 3.55 -14.06
CA LEU A 41 -3.43 3.54 -13.05
C LEU A 41 -3.29 4.73 -12.09
N ILE A 42 -4.41 5.35 -11.74
CA ILE A 42 -4.47 6.44 -10.77
C ILE A 42 -4.95 5.90 -9.43
N ILE A 43 -4.07 5.89 -8.44
CA ILE A 43 -4.37 5.51 -7.06
C ILE A 43 -4.59 6.79 -6.25
N ALA A 44 -5.81 7.02 -5.77
CA ALA A 44 -6.13 8.21 -5.00
C ALA A 44 -5.84 8.03 -3.50
N GLY A 45 -5.07 8.93 -2.90
CA GLY A 45 -4.86 9.02 -1.46
C GLY A 45 -6.04 9.70 -0.77
N THR A 46 -6.94 8.92 -0.17
CA THR A 46 -8.16 9.42 0.46
C THR A 46 -8.27 9.10 1.95
N GLY A 47 -7.20 8.52 2.54
CA GLY A 47 -7.17 8.16 3.95
C GLY A 47 -7.29 9.36 4.89
N SER A 48 -8.03 9.15 5.98
CA SER A 48 -8.25 10.11 7.06
C SER A 48 -8.35 9.36 8.39
N ASN A 49 -8.11 10.05 9.49
CA ASN A 49 -8.40 9.52 10.84
C ASN A 49 -9.89 9.60 11.21
N CYS A 50 -10.70 10.23 10.39
CA CYS A 50 -12.16 10.22 10.45
C CYS A 50 -12.70 9.23 9.40
N THR A 51 -13.32 8.14 9.83
CA THR A 51 -13.81 7.07 8.95
C THR A 51 -14.87 7.59 7.97
N GLU A 52 -15.78 8.43 8.42
CA GLU A 52 -16.81 9.01 7.58
C GLU A 52 -16.22 9.90 6.47
N HIS A 53 -15.25 10.72 6.82
CA HIS A 53 -14.53 11.56 5.86
C HIS A 53 -13.76 10.72 4.85
N ALA A 54 -13.01 9.69 5.30
CA ALA A 54 -12.30 8.79 4.42
C ALA A 54 -13.26 8.10 3.43
N ALA A 55 -14.41 7.60 3.90
CA ALA A 55 -15.41 6.96 3.04
C ALA A 55 -16.06 7.94 2.05
N ALA A 56 -16.35 9.16 2.49
CA ALA A 56 -16.95 10.20 1.63
C ALA A 56 -15.97 10.64 0.52
N LEU A 57 -14.71 10.93 0.88
CA LEU A 57 -13.68 11.32 -0.07
C LEU A 57 -13.35 10.16 -1.03
N SER A 58 -13.38 8.91 -0.55
CA SER A 58 -13.16 7.71 -1.38
C SER A 58 -14.25 7.56 -2.46
N ARG A 59 -15.53 7.74 -2.12
CA ARG A 59 -16.62 7.76 -3.12
C ARG A 59 -16.46 8.88 -4.14
N ALA A 60 -16.05 10.04 -3.68
CA ALA A 60 -15.83 11.18 -4.56
C ALA A 60 -14.63 10.97 -5.50
N ALA A 61 -13.55 10.30 -5.01
CA ALA A 61 -12.38 9.94 -5.81
C ALA A 61 -12.73 8.87 -6.87
N GLU A 62 -13.54 7.86 -6.52
CA GLU A 62 -14.08 6.89 -7.48
C GLU A 62 -14.88 7.61 -8.58
N GLY A 63 -15.78 8.52 -8.20
CA GLY A 63 -16.54 9.37 -9.15
C GLY A 63 -15.67 10.33 -9.97
N ALA A 64 -14.46 10.64 -9.51
CA ALA A 64 -13.46 11.43 -10.23
C ALA A 64 -12.60 10.61 -11.20
N GLY A 65 -12.78 9.28 -11.26
CA GLY A 65 -12.11 8.38 -12.18
C GLY A 65 -10.83 7.73 -11.61
N ALA A 66 -10.65 7.70 -10.29
CA ALA A 66 -9.57 6.93 -9.68
C ALA A 66 -9.77 5.44 -9.95
N ASP A 67 -8.67 4.72 -10.22
CA ASP A 67 -8.69 3.27 -10.49
C ASP A 67 -8.55 2.45 -9.20
N ALA A 68 -7.94 3.02 -8.15
CA ALA A 68 -7.80 2.42 -6.82
C ALA A 68 -7.64 3.51 -5.75
N LEU A 69 -7.68 3.10 -4.49
CA LEU A 69 -7.53 3.99 -3.33
C LEU A 69 -6.36 3.57 -2.45
N LEU A 70 -5.66 4.53 -1.88
CA LEU A 70 -4.65 4.32 -0.83
C LEU A 70 -5.15 4.94 0.48
N ILE A 71 -5.38 4.09 1.49
CA ILE A 71 -5.97 4.48 2.77
C ILE A 71 -4.94 4.28 3.88
N VAL A 72 -4.40 5.38 4.39
CA VAL A 72 -3.51 5.35 5.56
C VAL A 72 -4.29 4.95 6.82
N THR A 73 -3.63 4.22 7.74
CA THR A 73 -4.21 3.94 9.06
C THR A 73 -4.69 5.22 9.74
N PRO A 74 -5.82 5.21 10.48
CA PRO A 74 -6.24 6.35 11.28
C PRO A 74 -5.09 6.81 12.19
N TYR A 75 -4.58 8.01 11.94
CA TYR A 75 -3.45 8.59 12.63
C TYR A 75 -3.89 9.41 13.84
N TYR A 76 -2.96 9.68 14.78
CA TYR A 76 -3.15 10.52 15.94
C TYR A 76 -3.94 9.87 17.08
N ASN A 77 -5.18 9.42 16.85
CA ASN A 77 -6.11 8.88 17.85
C ASN A 77 -5.88 7.39 18.22
N LYS A 78 -4.82 6.76 17.71
CA LYS A 78 -4.35 5.41 18.08
C LYS A 78 -5.46 4.36 18.09
N ALA A 79 -6.03 4.09 16.92
CA ALA A 79 -7.09 3.11 16.76
C ALA A 79 -6.68 1.72 17.29
N THR A 80 -7.62 1.03 17.94
CA THR A 80 -7.46 -0.36 18.38
C THR A 80 -7.51 -1.31 17.16
N PRO A 81 -7.07 -2.59 17.29
CA PRO A 81 -7.24 -3.60 16.26
C PRO A 81 -8.66 -3.69 15.69
N GLU A 82 -9.66 -3.69 16.56
CA GLU A 82 -11.08 -3.72 16.15
C GLU A 82 -11.49 -2.41 15.44
N GLY A 83 -10.98 -1.28 15.91
CA GLY A 83 -11.19 0.02 15.26
C GLY A 83 -10.59 0.07 13.86
N LEU A 84 -9.40 -0.51 13.65
CA LEU A 84 -8.78 -0.62 12.32
C LEU A 84 -9.65 -1.45 11.38
N LEU A 85 -10.13 -2.61 11.83
CA LEU A 85 -11.01 -3.47 11.03
C LEU A 85 -12.31 -2.77 10.66
N ALA A 86 -12.95 -2.10 11.61
CA ALA A 86 -14.17 -1.34 11.38
C ALA A 86 -13.95 -0.19 10.38
N HIS A 87 -12.83 0.53 10.53
CA HIS A 87 -12.45 1.62 9.63
C HIS A 87 -12.27 1.14 8.18
N TYR A 88 -11.42 0.12 7.96
CA TYR A 88 -11.17 -0.40 6.61
C TYR A 88 -12.41 -1.06 6.01
N SER A 89 -13.22 -1.78 6.81
CA SER A 89 -14.49 -2.35 6.36
C SER A 89 -15.46 -1.27 5.89
N ALA A 90 -15.57 -0.17 6.62
CA ALA A 90 -16.46 0.94 6.25
C ALA A 90 -16.01 1.65 4.97
N VAL A 91 -14.69 1.90 4.82
CA VAL A 91 -14.16 2.55 3.62
C VAL A 91 -14.25 1.64 2.41
N ALA A 92 -13.83 0.37 2.53
CA ALA A 92 -13.89 -0.60 1.44
C ALA A 92 -15.35 -0.89 1.01
N GLY A 93 -16.28 -0.95 1.97
CA GLY A 93 -17.70 -1.13 1.69
C GLY A 93 -18.40 0.11 1.08
N ALA A 94 -17.74 1.25 1.05
CA ALA A 94 -18.30 2.49 0.50
C ALA A 94 -18.01 2.68 -1.00
N VAL A 95 -17.16 1.87 -1.62
CA VAL A 95 -16.66 1.99 -2.99
C VAL A 95 -16.61 0.63 -3.70
N HIS A 96 -16.47 0.65 -5.03
CA HIS A 96 -16.36 -0.55 -5.85
C HIS A 96 -14.94 -0.78 -6.37
N ILE A 97 -14.11 0.27 -6.42
CA ILE A 97 -12.71 0.18 -6.84
C ILE A 97 -11.83 -0.39 -5.72
N PRO A 98 -10.68 -1.03 -6.06
CA PRO A 98 -9.79 -1.63 -5.07
C PRO A 98 -9.27 -0.63 -4.04
N VAL A 99 -9.20 -1.08 -2.78
CA VAL A 99 -8.66 -0.32 -1.65
C VAL A 99 -7.33 -0.94 -1.22
N ILE A 100 -6.28 -0.13 -1.09
CA ILE A 100 -4.98 -0.53 -0.56
C ILE A 100 -4.82 0.09 0.83
N ALA A 101 -4.65 -0.74 1.85
CA ALA A 101 -4.31 -0.26 3.18
C ALA A 101 -2.88 0.32 3.18
N TYR A 102 -2.64 1.34 4.01
CA TYR A 102 -1.31 1.91 4.15
C TYR A 102 -0.90 1.98 5.62
N ASN A 103 0.11 1.19 5.97
CA ASN A 103 0.69 1.15 7.29
C ASN A 103 2.02 1.92 7.32
N VAL A 104 2.10 2.96 8.14
CA VAL A 104 3.30 3.80 8.30
C VAL A 104 3.42 4.28 9.75
N PRO A 105 3.83 3.39 10.67
CA PRO A 105 3.81 3.66 12.11
C PRO A 105 4.61 4.90 12.53
N SER A 106 5.70 5.19 11.84
CA SER A 106 6.54 6.36 12.09
C SER A 106 5.82 7.71 11.93
N ARG A 107 4.71 7.72 11.14
CA ARG A 107 3.90 8.93 10.90
C ARG A 107 2.57 8.89 11.63
N THR A 108 1.96 7.72 11.75
CA THR A 108 0.60 7.58 12.28
C THR A 108 0.55 7.30 13.79
N GLY A 109 1.65 6.75 14.34
CA GLY A 109 1.67 6.23 15.71
C GLY A 109 0.84 4.95 15.90
N VAL A 110 0.43 4.33 14.79
CA VAL A 110 -0.34 3.07 14.76
C VAL A 110 0.39 2.09 13.85
N ASP A 111 0.62 0.88 14.36
CA ASP A 111 1.18 -0.23 13.59
C ASP A 111 0.14 -1.35 13.50
N ILE A 112 -0.16 -1.83 12.29
CA ILE A 112 -1.12 -2.93 12.09
C ILE A 112 -0.45 -4.25 12.45
N PRO A 113 -0.91 -4.98 13.46
CA PRO A 113 -0.37 -6.30 13.80
C PRO A 113 -0.63 -7.33 12.69
N VAL A 114 0.21 -8.39 12.60
CA VAL A 114 0.06 -9.43 11.57
C VAL A 114 -1.29 -10.14 11.66
N GLU A 115 -1.78 -10.42 12.86
CA GLU A 115 -3.09 -11.02 13.10
C GLU A 115 -4.26 -10.14 12.64
N VAL A 116 -4.08 -8.82 12.59
CA VAL A 116 -5.07 -7.91 12.02
C VAL A 116 -5.07 -7.99 10.50
N TYR A 117 -3.91 -8.13 9.87
CA TYR A 117 -3.82 -8.32 8.41
C TYR A 117 -4.55 -9.60 7.96
N THR A 118 -4.49 -10.70 8.72
CA THR A 118 -5.23 -11.94 8.38
C THR A 118 -6.75 -11.76 8.39
N ARG A 119 -7.25 -10.76 9.10
CA ARG A 119 -8.66 -10.38 9.11
C ARG A 119 -8.95 -9.34 8.03
N LEU A 120 -8.07 -8.37 7.83
CA LEU A 120 -8.17 -7.36 6.77
C LEU A 120 -8.19 -8.00 5.37
N SER A 121 -7.36 -9.02 5.13
CA SER A 121 -7.30 -9.73 3.84
C SER A 121 -8.60 -10.44 3.45
N ARG A 122 -9.55 -10.57 4.38
CA ARG A 122 -10.89 -11.16 4.13
C ARG A 122 -11.95 -10.12 3.82
N ILE A 123 -11.64 -8.83 3.92
CA ILE A 123 -12.57 -7.76 3.58
C ILE A 123 -12.67 -7.69 2.06
N PRO A 124 -13.87 -7.87 1.49
CA PRO A 124 -14.07 -7.66 0.06
C PRO A 124 -13.57 -6.29 -0.36
N ASN A 125 -12.96 -6.18 -1.53
CA ASN A 125 -12.44 -4.93 -2.09
C ASN A 125 -11.20 -4.34 -1.38
N LEU A 126 -10.69 -4.94 -0.30
CA LEU A 126 -9.38 -4.59 0.26
C LEU A 126 -8.31 -5.42 -0.45
N ALA A 127 -7.64 -4.81 -1.43
CA ALA A 127 -6.82 -5.49 -2.42
C ALA A 127 -5.36 -5.73 -2.00
N GLY A 128 -4.93 -5.21 -0.85
CA GLY A 128 -3.57 -5.38 -0.38
C GLY A 128 -3.11 -4.28 0.58
N VAL A 129 -1.80 -4.22 0.82
CA VAL A 129 -1.21 -3.24 1.73
C VAL A 129 0.09 -2.63 1.19
N LYS A 130 0.22 -1.31 1.35
CA LYS A 130 1.51 -0.61 1.35
C LYS A 130 2.08 -0.67 2.77
N GLU A 131 3.16 -1.43 2.96
CA GLU A 131 3.77 -1.64 4.26
C GLU A 131 5.05 -0.80 4.41
N ALA A 132 5.07 0.09 5.38
CA ALA A 132 6.17 1.00 5.66
C ALA A 132 6.56 1.03 7.15
N SER A 133 6.43 -0.10 7.86
CA SER A 133 6.88 -0.23 9.25
C SER A 133 8.40 -0.35 9.41
N SER A 134 9.13 -0.52 8.31
CA SER A 134 10.58 -0.78 8.29
C SER A 134 11.00 -2.11 8.96
N SER A 135 10.06 -3.01 9.24
CA SER A 135 10.33 -4.31 9.86
C SER A 135 10.25 -5.44 8.82
N ILE A 136 11.38 -5.84 8.29
CA ILE A 136 11.48 -6.97 7.33
C ILE A 136 10.94 -8.26 7.95
N SER A 137 11.22 -8.52 9.23
CA SER A 137 10.67 -9.69 9.95
C SER A 137 9.14 -9.69 9.99
N LYS A 138 8.52 -8.53 10.24
CA LYS A 138 7.07 -8.39 10.20
C LYS A 138 6.51 -8.63 8.80
N ILE A 139 7.18 -8.09 7.77
CA ILE A 139 6.77 -8.26 6.37
C ILE A 139 6.85 -9.75 5.98
N ALA A 140 7.92 -10.45 6.37
CA ALA A 140 8.03 -11.90 6.14
C ALA A 140 6.87 -12.68 6.76
N LYS A 141 6.53 -12.37 8.02
CA LYS A 141 5.37 -12.98 8.71
C LYS A 141 4.06 -12.66 8.01
N LEU A 142 3.88 -11.43 7.55
CA LEU A 142 2.69 -11.01 6.81
C LEU A 142 2.54 -11.78 5.48
N CYS A 143 3.58 -11.83 4.66
CA CYS A 143 3.57 -12.56 3.39
C CYS A 143 3.27 -14.07 3.61
N ALA A 144 3.85 -14.67 4.64
CA ALA A 144 3.60 -16.06 4.98
C ALA A 144 2.17 -16.32 5.52
N ALA A 145 1.62 -15.40 6.32
CA ALA A 145 0.29 -15.53 6.90
C ALA A 145 -0.84 -15.22 5.91
N CYS A 146 -0.56 -14.40 4.89
CA CYS A 146 -1.52 -13.91 3.92
C CYS A 146 -0.95 -13.98 2.49
N PRO A 147 -0.69 -15.19 1.94
CA PRO A 147 0.01 -15.36 0.66
C PRO A 147 -0.75 -14.74 -0.53
N ASP A 148 -2.07 -14.66 -0.45
CA ASP A 148 -2.94 -14.08 -1.49
C ASP A 148 -3.25 -12.59 -1.26
N PHE A 149 -2.64 -11.96 -0.25
CA PHE A 149 -2.83 -10.55 0.05
C PHE A 149 -1.61 -9.73 -0.38
N PRO A 150 -1.67 -9.01 -1.50
CA PRO A 150 -0.55 -8.27 -2.04
C PRO A 150 0.10 -7.31 -1.06
N VAL A 151 1.43 -7.34 -0.97
CA VAL A 151 2.23 -6.45 -0.13
C VAL A 151 3.18 -5.64 -1.02
N TRP A 152 3.06 -4.32 -0.97
CA TRP A 152 4.00 -3.40 -1.60
C TRP A 152 4.87 -2.74 -0.53
N SER A 153 6.17 -2.65 -0.77
CA SER A 153 7.04 -1.85 0.09
C SER A 153 6.64 -0.38 0.04
N GLY A 154 6.57 0.26 1.20
CA GLY A 154 6.45 1.72 1.30
C GLY A 154 7.80 2.43 1.43
N ASN A 155 8.90 1.66 1.51
CA ASN A 155 10.29 2.13 1.67
C ASN A 155 11.12 1.66 0.47
N ASP A 156 11.76 2.60 -0.21
CA ASP A 156 12.55 2.33 -1.42
C ASP A 156 13.76 1.42 -1.14
N ASP A 157 14.44 1.62 -0.02
CA ASP A 157 15.60 0.85 0.44
C ASP A 157 15.27 -0.60 0.82
N GLN A 158 14.01 -0.92 1.03
CA GLN A 158 13.55 -2.27 1.38
C GLN A 158 12.83 -2.99 0.22
N ALA A 159 12.65 -2.34 -0.92
CA ALA A 159 11.86 -2.85 -2.03
C ALA A 159 12.27 -4.26 -2.46
N VAL A 160 13.55 -4.48 -2.74
CA VAL A 160 14.08 -5.78 -3.18
C VAL A 160 13.90 -6.85 -2.09
N ALA A 161 14.17 -6.51 -0.83
CA ALA A 161 13.98 -7.44 0.29
C ALA A 161 12.51 -7.85 0.45
N VAL A 162 11.57 -6.90 0.32
CA VAL A 162 10.13 -7.19 0.39
C VAL A 162 9.70 -8.09 -0.77
N MET A 163 10.16 -7.83 -1.98
CA MET A 163 9.86 -8.67 -3.15
C MET A 163 10.44 -10.08 -3.00
N SER A 164 11.64 -10.24 -2.41
CA SER A 164 12.22 -11.56 -2.13
C SER A 164 11.41 -12.39 -1.13
N LEU A 165 10.60 -11.74 -0.30
CA LEU A 165 9.70 -12.37 0.66
C LEU A 165 8.31 -12.65 0.10
N GLY A 166 8.06 -12.40 -1.17
CA GLY A 166 6.76 -12.58 -1.83
C GLY A 166 5.95 -11.28 -2.01
N GLY A 167 6.54 -10.12 -1.71
CA GLY A 167 5.92 -8.83 -2.01
C GLY A 167 5.84 -8.57 -3.51
N GLN A 168 4.89 -7.72 -3.92
CA GLN A 168 4.56 -7.48 -5.33
C GLN A 168 5.33 -6.33 -5.97
N GLY A 169 6.00 -5.49 -5.16
CA GLY A 169 6.72 -4.32 -5.67
C GLY A 169 6.90 -3.23 -4.63
N VAL A 170 6.96 -1.99 -5.09
CA VAL A 170 7.16 -0.80 -4.25
C VAL A 170 6.22 0.33 -4.67
N ILE A 171 5.67 1.03 -3.68
CA ILE A 171 5.02 2.34 -3.89
C ILE A 171 6.06 3.39 -3.47
N SER A 172 6.85 3.81 -4.43
CA SER A 172 8.13 4.49 -4.31
C SER A 172 8.00 6.00 -4.14
N VAL A 173 8.95 6.60 -3.43
CA VAL A 173 9.22 8.06 -3.46
C VAL A 173 10.35 8.36 -4.46
N LEU A 174 11.36 7.49 -4.54
CA LEU A 174 12.50 7.63 -5.43
C LEU A 174 12.09 7.74 -6.91
N SER A 175 11.02 7.05 -7.30
CA SER A 175 10.49 7.08 -8.66
C SER A 175 10.05 8.48 -9.15
N ASN A 176 9.89 9.47 -8.26
CA ASN A 176 9.62 10.86 -8.66
C ASN A 176 10.85 11.54 -9.30
N VAL A 177 12.06 11.06 -9.03
CA VAL A 177 13.32 11.64 -9.55
C VAL A 177 14.11 10.66 -10.41
N ALA A 178 13.91 9.35 -10.23
CA ALA A 178 14.60 8.28 -10.95
C ALA A 178 13.60 7.18 -11.37
N PRO A 179 12.59 7.49 -12.22
CA PRO A 179 11.52 6.52 -12.52
C PRO A 179 12.00 5.32 -13.32
N VAL A 180 12.92 5.50 -14.27
CA VAL A 180 13.43 4.40 -15.11
C VAL A 180 14.22 3.39 -14.29
N GLU A 181 15.13 3.87 -13.45
CA GLU A 181 15.97 3.05 -12.58
C GLU A 181 15.13 2.33 -11.52
N THR A 182 14.13 3.03 -10.95
CA THR A 182 13.22 2.44 -9.96
C THR A 182 12.37 1.34 -10.58
N GLN A 183 11.86 1.55 -11.80
CA GLN A 183 11.09 0.55 -12.52
C GLN A 183 11.95 -0.68 -12.86
N ALA A 184 13.18 -0.47 -13.34
CA ALA A 184 14.12 -1.55 -13.64
C ALA A 184 14.46 -2.36 -12.38
N MET A 185 14.70 -1.68 -11.25
CA MET A 185 14.94 -2.32 -9.95
C MET A 185 13.72 -3.16 -9.50
N ALA A 186 12.51 -2.62 -9.63
CA ALA A 186 11.29 -3.31 -9.23
C ALA A 186 11.05 -4.57 -10.08
N GLN A 187 11.25 -4.50 -11.39
CA GLN A 187 11.13 -5.65 -12.30
C GLN A 187 12.16 -6.73 -11.96
N ALA A 188 13.44 -6.36 -11.78
CA ALA A 188 14.50 -7.28 -11.40
C ALA A 188 14.25 -7.89 -10.01
N GLY A 189 13.79 -7.10 -9.04
CA GLY A 189 13.45 -7.57 -7.71
C GLY A 189 12.29 -8.55 -7.69
N LYS A 190 11.27 -8.34 -8.51
CA LYS A 190 10.14 -9.25 -8.67
C LYS A 190 10.60 -10.61 -9.23
N SER A 191 11.36 -10.61 -10.30
CA SER A 191 11.91 -11.84 -10.90
C SER A 191 12.80 -12.60 -9.92
N TYR A 192 13.63 -11.91 -9.15
CA TYR A 192 14.44 -12.52 -8.10
C TYR A 192 13.57 -13.11 -6.98
N GLY A 193 12.54 -12.40 -6.56
CA GLY A 193 11.57 -12.85 -5.56
C GLY A 193 10.82 -14.11 -6.00
N GLU A 194 10.37 -14.19 -7.25
CA GLU A 194 9.72 -15.37 -7.82
C GLU A 194 10.63 -16.60 -7.80
N ILE A 195 11.91 -16.43 -8.15
CA ILE A 195 12.92 -17.50 -8.05
C ILE A 195 13.08 -17.97 -6.60
N LEU A 196 13.24 -17.03 -5.65
CA LEU A 196 13.38 -17.38 -4.24
C LEU A 196 12.15 -18.10 -3.69
N GLN A 197 10.94 -17.65 -4.01
CA GLN A 197 9.69 -18.31 -3.57
C GLN A 197 9.54 -19.71 -4.15
N HIS A 198 10.07 -19.97 -5.34
CA HIS A 198 10.08 -21.31 -5.92
C HIS A 198 10.97 -22.29 -5.12
N TYR A 199 12.15 -21.85 -4.69
CA TYR A 199 13.09 -22.70 -3.95
C TYR A 199 12.87 -22.67 -2.43
N TYR A 200 12.34 -21.55 -1.89
CA TYR A 200 12.13 -21.32 -0.46
C TYR A 200 10.73 -20.74 -0.22
N PRO A 201 9.69 -21.58 -0.20
CA PRO A 201 8.32 -21.13 0.08
C PRO A 201 8.23 -20.34 1.38
N GLY A 202 7.34 -19.35 1.43
CA GLY A 202 7.27 -18.32 2.47
C GLY A 202 7.34 -18.79 3.93
N THR A 203 6.80 -19.98 4.24
CA THR A 203 6.91 -20.57 5.59
C THR A 203 8.35 -20.93 6.00
N GLU A 204 9.21 -21.27 5.06
CA GLU A 204 10.61 -21.55 5.34
C GLU A 204 11.43 -20.28 5.47
N MET A 205 11.14 -19.25 4.65
CA MET A 205 11.77 -17.93 4.77
C MET A 205 11.50 -17.30 6.14
N VAL A 206 10.30 -17.45 6.71
CA VAL A 206 9.98 -16.97 8.07
C VAL A 206 10.89 -17.65 9.10
N LYS A 207 11.08 -18.95 9.01
CA LYS A 207 11.97 -19.68 9.93
C LYS A 207 13.42 -19.19 9.84
N TYR A 208 13.91 -18.88 8.63
CA TYR A 208 15.25 -18.31 8.45
C TYR A 208 15.35 -16.90 9.06
N VAL A 209 14.40 -16.02 8.77
CA VAL A 209 14.38 -14.66 9.34
C VAL A 209 14.30 -14.71 10.87
N GLU A 210 13.45 -15.55 11.46
CA GLU A 210 13.32 -15.69 12.91
C GLU A 210 14.60 -16.22 13.56
N LYS A 211 15.31 -17.13 12.90
CA LYS A 211 16.57 -17.66 13.40
C LYS A 211 17.67 -16.59 13.52
N PHE A 212 17.71 -15.61 12.60
CA PHE A 212 18.72 -14.55 12.59
C PHE A 212 18.29 -13.27 13.32
N THR A 213 17.02 -13.10 13.68
CA THR A 213 16.53 -11.91 14.40
C THR A 213 16.35 -12.14 15.90
N ASN A 214 16.42 -13.39 16.36
CA ASN A 214 16.31 -13.75 17.78
C ASN A 214 17.68 -14.08 18.44
N GLU A 215 18.77 -13.86 17.75
CA GLU A 215 20.16 -13.83 18.25
C GLU A 215 20.62 -12.38 18.45
#